data_a8959aa24d20def6b1779029913fbd5a
#
_entry.id   a8959aa24d20def6b1779029913fbd5a
#
_cell.length_a   1.000
_cell.length_b   1.000
_cell.length_c   1.000
_cell.angle_alpha   90.00
_cell.angle_beta   90.00
_cell.angle_gamma   90.00
#
_symmetry.space_group_name_H-M   'P 1'
#
loop_
_entity.id
_entity.type
_entity.pdbx_description
1 polymer ?
#
loop_
_entity_poly.entity_id
_entity_poly.type
_entity_poly.pdbx_seq_one_letter_code
_entity_poly.pdbx_strand_id
1 'polypeptide(L)'
;MKKKFLSHDRVIFEGVKIFNKDGFWKVSCEKNKIISIDKSEKKTGGILTPRFSDIHVHLDKTGTAKRTIKRAKSLFEAITLMEQDKKFWSEQDIYYRANCAIESAWRHGTGFIRTHVDWENKKIPLAWNILKTLQTEWKDRVKIEMVSLSPLDRLDLDGEEIAKKVKENNSILGSFIYRNENLDQKISKVFQIADKYDLALDFHVDEGLE
;
A
#
# COMPACT_ATOMS: atom_id res chain seq x y z
N MET A 1 -22.00 7.82 -14.41
CA MET A 1 -23.15 8.15 -13.52
C MET A 1 -22.60 8.49 -12.13
N LYS A 2 -22.55 9.77 -11.77
CA LYS A 2 -22.11 10.20 -10.42
C LYS A 2 -23.24 9.86 -9.45
N LYS A 3 -23.12 8.78 -8.68
CA LYS A 3 -23.97 8.58 -7.51
C LYS A 3 -23.66 9.70 -6.51
N LYS A 4 -24.57 10.66 -6.37
CA LYS A 4 -24.63 11.56 -5.22
C LYS A 4 -24.72 10.67 -3.98
N PHE A 5 -23.65 10.60 -3.18
CA PHE A 5 -23.78 10.16 -1.81
C PHE A 5 -24.66 11.18 -1.12
N LEU A 6 -25.85 10.75 -0.72
CA LEU A 6 -26.71 11.51 0.17
C LEU A 6 -25.89 11.82 1.42
N SER A 7 -25.56 13.08 1.61
CA SER A 7 -24.97 13.56 2.85
C SER A 7 -26.05 13.43 3.94
N HIS A 8 -26.04 12.31 4.65
CA HIS A 8 -26.71 12.26 5.93
C HIS A 8 -25.91 13.17 6.83
N ASP A 9 -26.40 14.36 7.09
CA ASP A 9 -25.71 15.35 7.95
C ASP A 9 -25.41 14.79 9.34
N ARG A 10 -26.12 13.73 9.74
CA ARG A 10 -25.95 13.06 11.03
C ARG A 10 -26.12 11.54 10.93
N VAL A 11 -25.15 10.79 11.48
CA VAL A 11 -25.20 9.32 11.60
C VAL A 11 -25.04 8.96 13.08
N ILE A 12 -25.88 8.05 13.56
CA ILE A 12 -25.83 7.56 14.95
C ILE A 12 -25.63 6.05 14.94
N PHE A 13 -24.59 5.60 15.63
CA PHE A 13 -24.34 4.20 15.94
C PHE A 13 -24.71 3.98 17.42
N GLU A 14 -25.80 3.28 17.71
CA GLU A 14 -26.28 3.08 19.07
C GLU A 14 -26.15 1.62 19.50
N GLY A 15 -25.67 1.39 20.74
CA GLY A 15 -25.54 0.05 21.30
C GLY A 15 -24.39 -0.76 20.69
N VAL A 16 -23.36 -0.10 20.20
CA VAL A 16 -22.16 -0.72 19.61
C VAL A 16 -21.04 -0.84 20.62
N LYS A 17 -20.16 -1.82 20.44
CA LYS A 17 -18.86 -1.86 21.12
C LYS A 17 -17.88 -0.94 20.41
N ILE A 18 -17.00 -0.31 21.16
CA ILE A 18 -15.84 0.41 20.62
C ILE A 18 -14.60 -0.42 20.92
N PHE A 19 -13.73 -0.62 19.92
CA PHE A 19 -12.46 -1.32 20.11
C PHE A 19 -11.68 -0.72 21.27
N ASN A 20 -11.19 -1.55 22.19
CA ASN A 20 -10.49 -1.16 23.41
C ASN A 20 -11.30 -0.31 24.43
N LYS A 21 -12.64 -0.37 24.39
CA LYS A 21 -13.49 0.24 25.42
C LYS A 21 -14.54 -0.73 25.94
N ASP A 22 -14.66 -0.86 27.25
CA ASP A 22 -15.67 -1.71 27.88
C ASP A 22 -17.07 -1.12 27.76
N GLY A 23 -18.06 -2.02 27.60
CA GLY A 23 -19.47 -1.66 27.55
C GLY A 23 -20.00 -1.39 26.14
N PHE A 24 -21.19 -0.79 26.10
CA PHE A 24 -21.89 -0.42 24.88
C PHE A 24 -22.00 1.09 24.80
N TRP A 25 -21.94 1.62 23.61
CA TRP A 25 -21.78 3.04 23.34
C TRP A 25 -22.76 3.52 22.27
N LYS A 26 -23.11 4.78 22.37
CA LYS A 26 -23.78 5.56 21.32
C LYS A 26 -22.78 6.56 20.77
N VAL A 27 -22.48 6.43 19.48
CA VAL A 27 -21.56 7.32 18.79
C VAL A 27 -22.34 8.15 17.79
N SER A 28 -22.30 9.45 17.92
CA SER A 28 -22.95 10.39 17.02
C SER A 28 -21.91 11.05 16.13
N CYS A 29 -22.14 11.02 14.82
CA CYS A 29 -21.28 11.63 13.81
C CYS A 29 -22.07 12.69 13.03
N GLU A 30 -21.43 13.79 12.70
CA GLU A 30 -21.97 14.84 11.85
C GLU A 30 -20.86 15.39 10.95
N LYS A 31 -21.14 15.57 9.66
CA LYS A 31 -20.18 16.09 8.67
C LYS A 31 -18.83 15.39 8.75
N ASN A 32 -18.85 14.05 8.79
CA ASN A 32 -17.66 13.19 8.88
C ASN A 32 -16.80 13.35 10.16
N LYS A 33 -17.38 13.91 11.22
CA LYS A 33 -16.72 14.04 12.54
C LYS A 33 -17.54 13.35 13.61
N ILE A 34 -16.86 12.73 14.58
CA ILE A 34 -17.49 12.24 15.80
C ILE A 34 -17.78 13.46 16.67
N ILE A 35 -19.06 13.67 17.02
CA ILE A 35 -19.50 14.80 17.87
C ILE A 35 -19.77 14.38 19.30
N SER A 36 -20.16 13.12 19.54
CA SER A 36 -20.29 12.59 20.91
C SER A 36 -20.06 11.08 20.96
N ILE A 37 -19.60 10.62 22.14
CA ILE A 37 -19.49 9.21 22.50
C ILE A 37 -20.07 9.08 23.92
N ASP A 38 -21.26 8.50 24.03
CA ASP A 38 -22.01 8.37 25.27
C ASP A 38 -22.21 6.87 25.61
N LYS A 39 -22.34 6.52 26.89
CA LYS A 39 -22.73 5.16 27.28
C LYS A 39 -24.12 4.82 26.76
N SER A 40 -24.34 3.58 26.40
CA SER A 40 -25.62 3.08 25.94
C SER A 40 -26.05 1.85 26.73
N GLU A 41 -27.32 1.82 27.12
CA GLU A 41 -27.93 0.63 27.71
C GLU A 41 -28.37 -0.39 26.64
N LYS A 42 -28.54 0.07 25.38
CA LYS A 42 -28.84 -0.80 24.26
C LYS A 42 -27.66 -1.65 23.86
N LYS A 43 -27.94 -2.86 23.37
CA LYS A 43 -26.95 -3.84 22.89
C LYS A 43 -27.40 -4.30 21.50
N THR A 44 -27.05 -3.55 20.47
CA THR A 44 -27.47 -3.87 19.09
C THR A 44 -26.49 -4.77 18.35
N GLY A 45 -25.29 -4.98 18.92
CA GLY A 45 -24.20 -5.69 18.28
C GLY A 45 -23.39 -4.78 17.33
N GLY A 46 -22.31 -5.32 16.84
CA GLY A 46 -21.36 -4.56 16.03
C GLY A 46 -20.24 -3.94 16.85
N ILE A 47 -19.11 -3.72 16.19
CA ILE A 47 -17.90 -3.15 16.79
C ILE A 47 -17.47 -1.99 15.90
N LEU A 48 -17.25 -0.82 16.50
CA LEU A 48 -16.59 0.30 15.86
C LEU A 48 -15.07 0.17 16.08
N THR A 49 -14.34 0.18 14.98
CA THR A 49 -12.87 0.18 14.96
C THR A 49 -12.36 1.38 14.18
N PRO A 50 -11.13 1.85 14.43
CA PRO A 50 -10.44 2.67 13.45
C PRO A 50 -10.38 1.96 12.09
N ARG A 51 -10.24 2.73 11.02
CA ARG A 51 -9.98 2.15 9.70
C ARG A 51 -8.67 1.40 9.70
N PHE A 52 -8.59 0.32 8.93
CA PHE A 52 -7.38 -0.48 8.82
C PHE A 52 -6.33 0.21 7.96
N SER A 53 -5.07 -0.12 8.24
CA SER A 53 -3.92 0.24 7.42
C SER A 53 -3.28 -1.04 6.89
N ASP A 54 -3.15 -1.13 5.58
CA ASP A 54 -2.38 -2.16 4.90
C ASP A 54 -1.02 -1.55 4.53
N ILE A 55 -0.01 -1.86 5.33
CA ILE A 55 1.31 -1.22 5.21
C ILE A 55 2.26 -1.99 4.27
N HIS A 56 1.83 -3.12 3.71
CA HIS A 56 2.65 -3.92 2.82
C HIS A 56 1.82 -4.64 1.76
N VAL A 57 1.73 -4.06 0.59
CA VAL A 57 1.06 -4.67 -0.56
C VAL A 57 1.82 -4.34 -1.86
N HIS A 58 1.69 -5.20 -2.85
CA HIS A 58 2.17 -4.97 -4.21
C HIS A 58 0.96 -4.88 -5.15
N LEU A 59 0.40 -3.67 -5.29
CA LEU A 59 -0.83 -3.47 -6.08
C LEU A 59 -0.65 -3.81 -7.56
N ASP A 60 0.54 -3.61 -8.11
CA ASP A 60 0.90 -4.00 -9.48
C ASP A 60 0.88 -5.51 -9.71
N LYS A 61 1.14 -6.30 -8.65
CA LYS A 61 1.19 -7.77 -8.69
C LYS A 61 -0.14 -8.44 -8.31
N THR A 62 -1.11 -7.69 -7.80
CA THR A 62 -2.39 -8.25 -7.34
C THR A 62 -3.12 -8.96 -8.49
N GLY A 63 -3.77 -10.09 -8.17
CA GLY A 63 -4.59 -10.85 -9.13
C GLY A 63 -3.83 -11.71 -10.13
N THR A 64 -2.50 -11.61 -10.25
CA THR A 64 -1.67 -12.39 -11.19
C THR A 64 -1.68 -13.88 -10.90
N ALA A 65 -1.73 -14.28 -9.63
CA ALA A 65 -1.79 -15.69 -9.23
C ALA A 65 -2.96 -16.47 -9.84
N LYS A 66 -4.04 -15.79 -10.23
CA LYS A 66 -5.19 -16.42 -10.90
C LYS A 66 -4.88 -16.86 -12.33
N ARG A 67 -3.79 -16.37 -12.93
CA ARG A 67 -3.35 -16.70 -14.29
C ARG A 67 -2.33 -17.83 -14.31
N THR A 68 -1.77 -18.18 -13.16
CA THR A 68 -0.79 -19.25 -13.06
C THR A 68 -1.48 -20.59 -12.85
N ILE A 69 -1.13 -21.59 -13.68
CA ILE A 69 -1.67 -22.96 -13.53
C ILE A 69 -1.03 -23.66 -12.33
N LYS A 70 0.21 -23.31 -12.01
CA LYS A 70 1.01 -23.95 -10.96
C LYS A 70 1.05 -23.08 -9.72
N ARG A 71 0.83 -23.68 -8.55
CA ARG A 71 1.07 -23.00 -7.26
C ARG A 71 2.56 -22.98 -6.95
N ALA A 72 3.07 -21.83 -6.60
CA ALA A 72 4.44 -21.68 -6.10
C ALA A 72 4.60 -22.41 -4.76
N LYS A 73 5.74 -23.06 -4.57
CA LYS A 73 6.12 -23.76 -3.33
C LYS A 73 7.08 -22.94 -2.47
N SER A 74 7.66 -21.90 -3.02
CA SER A 74 8.59 -20.99 -2.34
C SER A 74 8.40 -19.56 -2.85
N LEU A 75 8.97 -18.59 -2.13
CA LEU A 75 8.98 -17.18 -2.55
C LEU A 75 9.67 -17.02 -3.92
N PHE A 76 10.84 -17.65 -4.14
CA PHE A 76 11.57 -17.53 -5.40
C PHE A 76 10.82 -18.15 -6.58
N GLU A 77 10.10 -19.25 -6.36
CA GLU A 77 9.22 -19.80 -7.39
C GLU A 77 8.06 -18.84 -7.71
N ALA A 78 7.47 -18.20 -6.69
CA ALA A 78 6.43 -17.20 -6.87
C ALA A 78 6.93 -15.98 -7.66
N ILE A 79 8.14 -15.49 -7.35
CA ILE A 79 8.79 -14.41 -8.09
C ILE A 79 8.99 -14.82 -9.56
N THR A 80 9.50 -16.03 -9.82
CA THR A 80 9.70 -16.53 -11.19
C THR A 80 8.40 -16.59 -11.98
N LEU A 81 7.33 -17.10 -11.38
CA LEU A 81 6.01 -17.15 -12.01
C LEU A 81 5.45 -15.76 -12.29
N MET A 82 5.63 -14.83 -11.36
CA MET A 82 5.22 -13.44 -11.52
C MET A 82 6.00 -12.75 -12.66
N GLU A 83 7.33 -12.96 -12.75
CA GLU A 83 8.15 -12.44 -13.86
C GLU A 83 7.66 -12.96 -15.23
N GLN A 84 7.27 -14.24 -15.31
CA GLN A 84 6.68 -14.81 -16.52
C GLN A 84 5.31 -14.19 -16.86
N ASP A 85 4.56 -13.72 -15.86
CA ASP A 85 3.26 -13.04 -16.04
C ASP A 85 3.44 -11.60 -16.55
N LYS A 86 4.59 -10.95 -16.30
CA LYS A 86 4.85 -9.56 -16.74
C LYS A 86 4.66 -9.32 -18.23
N LYS A 87 4.83 -10.34 -19.07
CA LYS A 87 4.56 -10.26 -20.52
C LYS A 87 3.11 -9.92 -20.87
N PHE A 88 2.17 -10.15 -19.96
CA PHE A 88 0.76 -9.83 -20.13
C PHE A 88 0.38 -8.47 -19.51
N TRP A 89 1.33 -7.77 -18.87
CA TRP A 89 1.04 -6.52 -18.22
C TRP A 89 0.94 -5.39 -19.25
N SER A 90 -0.22 -4.78 -19.28
CA SER A 90 -0.49 -3.52 -19.97
C SER A 90 -0.98 -2.49 -18.98
N GLU A 91 -1.07 -1.24 -19.41
CA GLU A 91 -1.64 -0.16 -18.57
C GLU A 91 -3.05 -0.53 -18.08
N GLN A 92 -3.88 -1.05 -18.97
CA GLN A 92 -5.25 -1.44 -18.65
C GLN A 92 -5.29 -2.63 -17.68
N ASP A 93 -4.42 -3.62 -17.87
CA ASP A 93 -4.34 -4.79 -17.00
C ASP A 93 -3.94 -4.42 -15.57
N ILE A 94 -2.86 -3.65 -15.44
CA ILE A 94 -2.38 -3.19 -14.12
C ILE A 94 -3.43 -2.32 -13.44
N TYR A 95 -4.00 -1.34 -14.17
CA TYR A 95 -5.04 -0.46 -13.66
C TYR A 95 -6.23 -1.26 -13.13
N TYR A 96 -6.77 -2.17 -13.93
CA TYR A 96 -7.93 -2.97 -13.55
C TYR A 96 -7.66 -3.80 -12.28
N ARG A 97 -6.56 -4.54 -12.23
CA ARG A 97 -6.21 -5.40 -11.09
C ARG A 97 -5.98 -4.60 -9.82
N ALA A 98 -5.20 -3.54 -9.91
CA ALA A 98 -4.91 -2.66 -8.77
C ALA A 98 -6.17 -1.95 -8.27
N ASN A 99 -7.01 -1.43 -9.17
CA ASN A 99 -8.26 -0.78 -8.80
C ASN A 99 -9.23 -1.74 -8.10
N CYS A 100 -9.36 -2.97 -8.58
CA CYS A 100 -10.18 -3.99 -7.91
C CYS A 100 -9.66 -4.31 -6.50
N ALA A 101 -8.33 -4.37 -6.32
CA ALA A 101 -7.73 -4.63 -5.02
C ALA A 101 -7.97 -3.45 -4.04
N ILE A 102 -7.79 -2.22 -4.49
CA ILE A 102 -8.05 -1.02 -3.68
C ILE A 102 -9.53 -0.94 -3.31
N GLU A 103 -10.44 -1.19 -4.27
CA GLU A 103 -11.88 -1.20 -4.00
C GLU A 103 -12.25 -2.26 -2.96
N SER A 104 -11.70 -3.47 -3.08
CA SER A 104 -11.89 -4.54 -2.10
C SER A 104 -11.40 -4.13 -0.73
N ALA A 105 -10.18 -3.61 -0.61
CA ALA A 105 -9.61 -3.14 0.64
C ALA A 105 -10.49 -2.04 1.29
N TRP A 106 -10.91 -1.06 0.51
CA TRP A 106 -11.81 0.01 0.98
C TRP A 106 -13.15 -0.52 1.48
N ARG A 107 -13.78 -1.44 0.76
CA ARG A 107 -15.05 -2.08 1.16
C ARG A 107 -14.93 -2.84 2.47
N HIS A 108 -13.73 -3.35 2.80
CA HIS A 108 -13.45 -4.04 4.06
C HIS A 108 -12.86 -3.15 5.14
N GLY A 109 -12.92 -1.82 4.97
CA GLY A 109 -12.58 -0.85 6.01
C GLY A 109 -11.13 -0.35 5.97
N THR A 110 -10.34 -0.69 4.97
CA THR A 110 -8.98 -0.16 4.81
C THR A 110 -9.02 1.30 4.36
N GLY A 111 -8.31 2.15 5.07
CA GLY A 111 -8.23 3.59 4.80
C GLY A 111 -6.87 4.08 4.37
N PHE A 112 -5.86 3.24 4.53
CA PHE A 112 -4.48 3.52 4.19
C PHE A 112 -3.85 2.28 3.56
N ILE A 113 -3.12 2.47 2.46
CA ILE A 113 -2.37 1.42 1.77
C ILE A 113 -0.97 1.95 1.48
N ARG A 114 0.07 1.15 1.82
CA ARG A 114 1.42 1.34 1.34
C ARG A 114 1.74 0.25 0.31
N THR A 115 1.97 0.66 -0.94
CA THR A 115 2.26 -0.26 -2.04
C THR A 115 3.71 -0.15 -2.49
N HIS A 116 4.35 -1.29 -2.70
CA HIS A 116 5.72 -1.43 -3.16
C HIS A 116 5.72 -1.76 -4.66
N VAL A 117 6.50 -1.01 -5.43
CA VAL A 117 6.60 -1.14 -6.89
C VAL A 117 8.02 -1.47 -7.28
N ASP A 118 8.22 -2.59 -7.96
CA ASP A 118 9.55 -3.00 -8.42
C ASP A 118 10.17 -1.94 -9.34
N TRP A 119 11.40 -1.54 -9.02
CA TRP A 119 12.15 -0.56 -9.76
C TRP A 119 13.52 -1.13 -10.18
N GLU A 120 13.56 -1.77 -11.32
CA GLU A 120 14.71 -2.58 -11.77
C GLU A 120 15.87 -1.75 -12.35
N ASN A 121 15.61 -0.50 -12.72
CA ASN A 121 16.61 0.40 -13.31
C ASN A 121 16.20 1.87 -13.10
N LYS A 122 16.99 2.80 -13.60
CA LYS A 122 16.72 4.25 -13.46
C LYS A 122 15.47 4.78 -14.19
N LYS A 123 14.79 3.97 -15.00
CA LYS A 123 13.55 4.39 -15.67
C LYS A 123 12.36 4.19 -14.73
N ILE A 124 11.40 5.11 -14.78
CA ILE A 124 10.15 4.97 -14.03
C ILE A 124 9.39 3.76 -14.58
N PRO A 125 9.02 2.79 -13.72
CA PRO A 125 8.25 1.62 -14.15
C PRO A 125 6.86 1.99 -14.67
N LEU A 126 6.34 1.21 -15.61
CA LEU A 126 4.98 1.40 -16.13
C LEU A 126 3.94 1.41 -15.00
N ALA A 127 4.03 0.46 -14.07
CA ALA A 127 3.13 0.35 -12.93
C ALA A 127 3.11 1.61 -12.06
N TRP A 128 4.23 2.32 -11.94
CA TRP A 128 4.33 3.52 -11.12
C TRP A 128 3.35 4.61 -11.56
N ASN A 129 3.33 4.92 -12.86
CA ASN A 129 2.46 5.97 -13.38
C ASN A 129 0.97 5.62 -13.23
N ILE A 130 0.63 4.33 -13.40
CA ILE A 130 -0.73 3.84 -13.25
C ILE A 130 -1.19 3.94 -11.80
N LEU A 131 -0.32 3.56 -10.86
CA LEU A 131 -0.63 3.66 -9.44
C LEU A 131 -0.70 5.11 -8.96
N LYS A 132 0.06 6.05 -9.54
CA LYS A 132 -0.10 7.50 -9.31
C LYS A 132 -1.48 7.99 -9.75
N THR A 133 -1.99 7.51 -10.86
CA THR A 133 -3.37 7.80 -11.30
C THR A 133 -4.38 7.29 -10.28
N LEU A 134 -4.27 6.03 -9.87
CA LEU A 134 -5.14 5.46 -8.84
C LEU A 134 -5.02 6.16 -7.48
N GLN A 135 -3.82 6.57 -7.07
CA GLN A 135 -3.59 7.36 -5.86
C GLN A 135 -4.44 8.65 -5.89
N THR A 136 -4.51 9.31 -7.05
CA THR A 136 -5.31 10.53 -7.22
C THR A 136 -6.81 10.25 -7.22
N GLU A 137 -7.24 9.20 -7.90
CA GLU A 137 -8.66 8.82 -8.00
C GLU A 137 -9.26 8.34 -6.67
N TRP A 138 -8.44 7.71 -5.84
CA TRP A 138 -8.86 7.16 -4.54
C TRP A 138 -8.62 8.07 -3.35
N LYS A 139 -7.98 9.24 -3.51
CA LYS A 139 -7.51 10.13 -2.44
C LYS A 139 -8.54 10.46 -1.34
N ASP A 140 -9.82 10.56 -1.70
CA ASP A 140 -10.89 10.88 -0.76
C ASP A 140 -11.41 9.66 0.01
N ARG A 141 -10.97 8.45 -0.35
CA ARG A 141 -11.43 7.18 0.22
C ARG A 141 -10.31 6.38 0.87
N VAL A 142 -9.18 6.25 0.19
CA VAL A 142 -8.00 5.51 0.64
C VAL A 142 -6.78 6.37 0.38
N LYS A 143 -5.99 6.61 1.42
CA LYS A 143 -4.66 7.20 1.26
C LYS A 143 -3.72 6.11 0.76
N ILE A 144 -3.06 6.33 -0.38
CA ILE A 144 -2.08 5.39 -0.94
C ILE A 144 -0.70 6.03 -0.84
N GLU A 145 0.24 5.34 -0.22
CA GLU A 145 1.67 5.65 -0.25
C GLU A 145 2.37 4.69 -1.20
N MET A 146 3.37 5.17 -1.91
CA MET A 146 4.13 4.39 -2.87
C MET A 146 5.59 4.29 -2.46
N VAL A 147 6.13 3.09 -2.57
CA VAL A 147 7.54 2.77 -2.30
C VAL A 147 8.17 2.31 -3.60
N SER A 148 9.31 2.90 -3.98
CA SER A 148 10.14 2.38 -5.06
C SER A 148 10.95 1.22 -4.53
N LEU A 149 10.66 -0.01 -4.93
CA LEU A 149 11.35 -1.19 -4.43
C LEU A 149 12.45 -1.62 -5.40
N SER A 150 13.69 -1.34 -5.06
CA SER A 150 14.86 -1.64 -5.89
C SER A 150 15.77 -2.68 -5.23
N PRO A 151 16.47 -3.53 -6.02
CA PRO A 151 17.58 -4.30 -5.49
C PRO A 151 18.63 -3.38 -4.84
N LEU A 152 19.22 -3.79 -3.72
CA LEU A 152 20.26 -3.01 -3.04
C LEU A 152 21.43 -2.68 -3.99
N ASP A 153 21.86 -3.65 -4.82
CA ASP A 153 22.92 -3.45 -5.81
C ASP A 153 22.53 -2.42 -6.88
N ARG A 154 21.24 -2.28 -7.16
CA ARG A 154 20.75 -1.25 -8.09
C ARG A 154 20.83 0.13 -7.47
N LEU A 155 20.49 0.28 -6.20
CA LEU A 155 20.63 1.55 -5.49
C LEU A 155 22.09 1.96 -5.32
N ASP A 156 23.00 1.00 -5.24
CA ASP A 156 24.44 1.29 -5.25
C ASP A 156 24.90 1.91 -6.58
N LEU A 157 24.32 1.51 -7.70
CA LEU A 157 24.68 2.00 -9.04
C LEU A 157 23.91 3.27 -9.46
N ASP A 158 22.57 3.23 -9.33
CA ASP A 158 21.66 4.25 -9.90
C ASP A 158 20.87 4.99 -8.80
N GLY A 159 21.24 4.85 -7.52
CA GLY A 159 20.46 5.31 -6.38
C GLY A 159 20.14 6.80 -6.38
N GLU A 160 21.10 7.64 -6.78
CA GLU A 160 20.90 9.09 -6.90
C GLU A 160 19.80 9.45 -7.92
N GLU A 161 19.82 8.82 -9.09
CA GLU A 161 18.81 9.07 -10.12
C GLU A 161 17.42 8.56 -9.72
N ILE A 162 17.37 7.39 -9.05
CA ILE A 162 16.13 6.83 -8.52
C ILE A 162 15.58 7.72 -7.41
N ALA A 163 16.40 8.10 -6.42
CA ALA A 163 16.00 8.92 -5.29
C ALA A 163 15.46 10.29 -5.74
N LYS A 164 16.08 10.92 -6.73
CA LYS A 164 15.57 12.18 -7.31
C LYS A 164 14.14 12.01 -7.83
N LYS A 165 13.87 10.94 -8.61
CA LYS A 165 12.53 10.67 -9.13
C LYS A 165 11.53 10.33 -8.04
N VAL A 166 11.96 9.59 -7.02
CA VAL A 166 11.14 9.26 -5.84
C VAL A 166 10.75 10.54 -5.10
N LYS A 167 11.68 11.47 -4.90
CA LYS A 167 11.43 12.78 -4.28
C LYS A 167 10.46 13.62 -5.11
N GLU A 168 10.67 13.73 -6.42
CA GLU A 168 9.79 14.45 -7.33
C GLU A 168 8.34 13.90 -7.30
N ASN A 169 8.19 12.63 -6.99
CA ASN A 169 6.90 11.96 -6.85
C ASN A 169 6.33 11.94 -5.42
N ASN A 170 7.00 12.58 -4.46
CA ASN A 170 6.60 12.61 -3.06
C ASN A 170 6.34 11.19 -2.51
N SER A 171 7.32 10.31 -2.67
CA SER A 171 7.21 8.88 -2.40
C SER A 171 8.37 8.40 -1.53
N ILE A 172 8.42 7.11 -1.21
CA ILE A 172 9.37 6.50 -0.29
C ILE A 172 10.42 5.73 -1.10
N LEU A 173 11.69 5.84 -0.71
CA LEU A 173 12.77 5.06 -1.30
C LEU A 173 12.83 3.68 -0.64
N GLY A 174 12.70 2.63 -1.42
CA GLY A 174 12.68 1.26 -0.93
C GLY A 174 13.75 0.38 -1.52
N SER A 175 14.15 -0.64 -0.75
CA SER A 175 15.09 -1.65 -1.21
C SER A 175 14.74 -3.02 -0.67
N PHE A 176 14.96 -4.05 -1.48
CA PHE A 176 15.03 -5.40 -0.95
C PHE A 176 16.51 -5.83 -0.80
N ILE A 177 16.77 -6.47 0.33
CA ILE A 177 18.11 -6.83 0.79
C ILE A 177 18.18 -8.34 0.93
N TYR A 178 19.11 -8.93 0.21
CA TYR A 178 19.47 -10.34 0.33
C TYR A 178 20.89 -10.48 0.86
N ARG A 179 21.58 -11.56 0.54
CA ARG A 179 23.00 -11.76 0.84
C ARG A 179 23.87 -10.99 -0.16
N ASN A 180 23.88 -9.66 -0.06
CA ASN A 180 24.64 -8.80 -0.96
C ASN A 180 26.11 -8.71 -0.50
N GLU A 181 27.03 -8.68 -1.45
CA GLU A 181 28.43 -8.35 -1.17
C GLU A 181 28.54 -6.89 -0.69
N ASN A 182 29.46 -6.61 0.22
CA ASN A 182 29.71 -5.28 0.79
C ASN A 182 28.44 -4.64 1.38
N LEU A 183 27.63 -5.45 2.07
CA LEU A 183 26.31 -5.08 2.57
C LEU A 183 26.31 -3.76 3.36
N ASP A 184 27.19 -3.62 4.35
CA ASP A 184 27.26 -2.44 5.23
C ASP A 184 27.54 -1.15 4.45
N GLN A 185 28.43 -1.23 3.46
CA GLN A 185 28.77 -0.08 2.62
C GLN A 185 27.59 0.36 1.76
N LYS A 186 26.90 -0.61 1.14
CA LYS A 186 25.72 -0.34 0.30
C LYS A 186 24.57 0.22 1.11
N ILE A 187 24.29 -0.36 2.28
CA ILE A 187 23.26 0.17 3.19
C ILE A 187 23.62 1.60 3.61
N SER A 188 24.87 1.85 4.03
CA SER A 188 25.31 3.20 4.42
C SER A 188 25.12 4.20 3.29
N LYS A 189 25.41 3.80 2.05
CA LYS A 189 25.17 4.64 0.86
C LYS A 189 23.70 4.94 0.64
N VAL A 190 22.80 3.96 0.83
CA VAL A 190 21.35 4.18 0.71
C VAL A 190 20.87 5.20 1.75
N PHE A 191 21.33 5.11 2.99
CA PHE A 191 21.01 6.10 4.03
C PHE A 191 21.53 7.49 3.68
N GLN A 192 22.76 7.62 3.15
CA GLN A 192 23.31 8.90 2.70
C GLN A 192 22.46 9.51 1.55
N ILE A 193 22.05 8.69 0.59
CA ILE A 193 21.19 9.12 -0.49
C ILE A 193 19.82 9.58 0.06
N ALA A 194 19.23 8.83 0.96
CA ALA A 194 17.94 9.18 1.57
C ALA A 194 18.03 10.49 2.35
N ASP A 195 19.07 10.70 3.14
CA ASP A 195 19.33 11.94 3.87
C ASP A 195 19.48 13.12 2.90
N LYS A 196 20.33 12.97 1.88
CA LYS A 196 20.54 14.01 0.84
C LYS A 196 19.26 14.49 0.17
N TYR A 197 18.32 13.58 -0.09
CA TYR A 197 17.04 13.88 -0.76
C TYR A 197 15.88 14.04 0.22
N ASP A 198 16.10 13.99 1.53
CA ASP A 198 15.06 14.03 2.55
C ASP A 198 13.94 13.02 2.23
N LEU A 199 14.30 11.73 2.15
CA LEU A 199 13.41 10.63 1.83
C LEU A 199 13.27 9.68 3.02
N ALA A 200 12.04 9.20 3.25
CA ALA A 200 11.82 8.03 4.09
C ALA A 200 12.33 6.78 3.38
N LEU A 201 12.75 5.79 4.18
CA LEU A 201 13.21 4.49 3.71
C LEU A 201 12.22 3.38 4.09
N ASP A 202 12.15 2.36 3.25
CA ASP A 202 11.38 1.15 3.48
C ASP A 202 12.14 -0.07 2.92
N PHE A 203 12.35 -1.10 3.73
CA PHE A 203 13.18 -2.24 3.36
C PHE A 203 12.42 -3.56 3.45
N HIS A 204 12.61 -4.41 2.44
CA HIS A 204 12.32 -5.82 2.51
C HIS A 204 13.59 -6.56 2.94
N VAL A 205 13.54 -7.22 4.09
CA VAL A 205 14.66 -7.93 4.67
C VAL A 205 14.24 -9.33 5.10
N ASP A 206 15.20 -10.24 5.15
CA ASP A 206 15.03 -11.63 5.63
C ASP A 206 13.96 -12.44 4.87
N GLU A 207 13.66 -12.06 3.64
CA GLU A 207 12.73 -12.79 2.78
C GLU A 207 13.43 -13.97 2.09
N GLY A 208 12.83 -15.18 2.20
CA GLY A 208 13.29 -16.37 1.48
C GLY A 208 14.67 -16.87 1.88
N LEU A 209 15.15 -16.54 3.05
CA LEU A 209 16.36 -17.09 3.66
C LEU A 209 16.00 -18.44 4.32
N GLU A 210 15.82 -19.49 3.52
CA GLU A 210 15.77 -20.88 3.98
C GLU A 210 17.14 -21.55 3.83
#